data_95399c65159278d4d4cc456e5378bcbd
#
_entry.id   95399c65159278d4d4cc456e5378bcbd
#
_cell.length_a   1.000
_cell.length_b   1.000
_cell.length_c   1.000
_cell.angle_alpha   90.00
_cell.angle_beta   90.00
_cell.angle_gamma   90.00
#
_symmetry.space_group_name_H-M   'P 1'
#
loop_
_entity.id
_entity.type
_entity.pdbx_description
1 polymer ?
#
loop_
_entity_poly.entity_id
_entity_poly.type
_entity_poly.pdbx_seq_one_letter_code
_entity_poly.pdbx_strand_id
1 'polypeptide(L)'
;YLYSAPPGSPFCVGCSRMTSPLLPKDYTPSEDEPFMNPVMREYFRQKLLRWRAELLAESSETLNSLQEGGIQEPDIADRASAETDRALELRTRDRERKLISKIDAALERIQDGSYGYCEETGEPIAVRRLDARPIATLSLEAQERHERLERTQRDD
;
A
#
# COMPACT_ATOMS: atom_id res chain seq x y z
N TYR A 1 -31.30 35.17 -44.31
CA TYR A 1 -30.60 35.80 -43.20
C TYR A 1 -29.61 34.81 -42.61
N LEU A 2 -28.34 35.02 -42.99
CA LEU A 2 -27.17 34.24 -42.55
C LEU A 2 -26.79 34.65 -41.12
N TYR A 3 -26.83 33.68 -40.21
CA TYR A 3 -26.20 33.83 -38.92
C TYR A 3 -24.86 33.07 -38.90
N SER A 4 -23.82 33.83 -38.94
CA SER A 4 -22.42 33.40 -38.86
C SER A 4 -22.10 33.05 -37.38
N ALA A 5 -21.70 31.84 -37.12
CA ALA A 5 -21.20 31.41 -35.81
C ALA A 5 -19.71 31.77 -35.67
N PRO A 6 -19.22 32.25 -34.50
CA PRO A 6 -17.82 32.50 -34.28
C PRO A 6 -17.03 31.22 -34.06
N PRO A 7 -15.75 31.15 -34.45
CA PRO A 7 -14.92 29.99 -34.25
C PRO A 7 -14.56 29.82 -32.77
N GLY A 8 -14.86 28.64 -32.26
CA GLY A 8 -14.60 28.26 -30.87
C GLY A 8 -13.11 28.22 -30.55
N SER A 9 -12.79 28.79 -29.44
CA SER A 9 -11.49 28.73 -28.79
C SER A 9 -11.03 27.28 -28.53
N PRO A 10 -9.77 26.93 -28.78
CA PRO A 10 -9.22 25.65 -28.41
C PRO A 10 -8.94 25.67 -26.90
N PHE A 11 -9.85 25.14 -26.11
CA PHE A 11 -9.50 24.68 -24.77
C PHE A 11 -8.58 23.47 -24.92
N CYS A 12 -7.30 23.74 -25.10
CA CYS A 12 -6.27 22.77 -24.78
C CYS A 12 -6.29 22.57 -23.28
N VAL A 13 -7.09 21.62 -22.83
CA VAL A 13 -6.86 20.97 -21.55
C VAL A 13 -5.53 20.26 -21.69
N GLY A 14 -4.48 20.89 -21.15
CA GLY A 14 -3.15 20.36 -21.09
C GLY A 14 -3.19 19.00 -20.40
N CYS A 15 -3.21 17.96 -21.21
CA CYS A 15 -2.85 16.63 -20.78
C CYS A 15 -1.37 16.67 -20.44
N SER A 16 -1.07 17.11 -19.23
CA SER A 16 0.25 16.92 -18.64
C SER A 16 0.48 15.42 -18.58
N ARG A 17 1.12 14.89 -19.63
CA ARG A 17 1.80 13.60 -19.54
C ARG A 17 2.75 13.76 -18.39
N MET A 18 2.39 13.21 -17.24
CA MET A 18 3.31 13.01 -16.13
C MET A 18 4.39 12.06 -16.64
N THR A 19 5.45 12.65 -17.19
CA THR A 19 6.70 11.91 -17.41
C THR A 19 7.18 11.52 -16.02
N SER A 20 7.01 10.25 -15.68
CA SER A 20 7.55 9.70 -14.45
C SER A 20 9.04 10.03 -14.41
N PRO A 21 9.54 10.70 -13.38
CA PRO A 21 10.95 11.02 -13.29
C PRO A 21 11.75 9.69 -13.34
N LEU A 22 12.79 9.67 -14.17
CA LEU A 22 13.68 8.52 -14.26
C LEU A 22 14.32 8.31 -12.88
N LEU A 23 13.97 7.21 -12.22
CA LEU A 23 14.55 6.85 -10.94
C LEU A 23 15.96 6.28 -11.17
N PRO A 24 17.02 6.86 -10.57
CA PRO A 24 18.35 6.26 -10.60
C PRO A 24 18.31 4.87 -9.95
N LYS A 25 19.08 3.92 -10.48
CA LYS A 25 19.08 2.51 -10.01
C LYS A 25 19.44 2.33 -8.53
N ASP A 26 20.25 3.25 -8.00
CA ASP A 26 20.76 3.22 -6.62
C ASP A 26 20.21 4.36 -5.76
N TYR A 27 19.04 4.90 -6.11
CA TYR A 27 18.44 5.98 -5.35
C TYR A 27 17.91 5.47 -4.02
N THR A 28 18.37 6.10 -2.95
CA THR A 28 17.82 5.95 -1.59
C THR A 28 17.34 7.30 -1.11
N PRO A 29 16.09 7.39 -0.62
CA PRO A 29 15.56 8.64 -0.13
C PRO A 29 16.32 9.11 1.11
N SER A 30 16.70 10.41 1.13
CA SER A 30 17.42 11.04 2.22
C SER A 30 16.58 12.13 2.88
N GLU A 31 16.85 12.41 4.15
CA GLU A 31 16.22 13.52 4.88
C GLU A 31 16.77 14.90 4.46
N ASP A 32 17.92 14.93 3.75
CA ASP A 32 18.55 16.16 3.26
C ASP A 32 17.89 16.71 1.99
N GLU A 33 17.04 15.92 1.35
CA GLU A 33 16.31 16.31 0.15
C GLU A 33 14.97 16.97 0.48
N PRO A 34 14.40 17.78 -0.44
CA PRO A 34 13.05 18.29 -0.27
C PRO A 34 12.05 17.13 -0.05
N PHE A 35 11.28 17.22 1.03
CA PHE A 35 10.33 16.17 1.41
C PHE A 35 9.33 15.91 0.28
N MET A 36 9.12 14.64 -0.05
CA MET A 36 8.21 14.18 -1.10
C MET A 36 8.43 14.86 -2.47
N ASN A 37 9.71 15.04 -2.84
CA ASN A 37 10.05 15.46 -4.19
C ASN A 37 9.54 14.42 -5.23
N PRO A 38 9.41 14.77 -6.53
CA PRO A 38 8.89 13.85 -7.53
C PRO A 38 9.65 12.53 -7.65
N VAL A 39 10.97 12.54 -7.41
CA VAL A 39 11.84 11.35 -7.45
C VAL A 39 11.55 10.45 -6.25
N MET A 40 11.44 11.03 -5.05
CA MET A 40 11.12 10.31 -3.82
C MET A 40 9.72 9.68 -3.89
N ARG A 41 8.72 10.39 -4.41
CA ARG A 41 7.37 9.85 -4.63
C ARG A 41 7.37 8.66 -5.60
N GLU A 42 8.13 8.75 -6.69
CA GLU A 42 8.26 7.65 -7.65
C GLU A 42 8.98 6.45 -7.04
N TYR A 43 9.98 6.67 -6.18
CA TYR A 43 10.66 5.61 -5.43
C TYR A 43 9.66 4.82 -4.55
N PHE A 44 8.88 5.52 -3.74
CA PHE A 44 7.88 4.86 -2.89
C PHE A 44 6.78 4.20 -3.70
N ARG A 45 6.36 4.82 -4.81
CA ARG A 45 5.40 4.21 -5.72
C ARG A 45 5.89 2.88 -6.29
N GLN A 46 7.11 2.83 -6.79
CA GLN A 46 7.70 1.59 -7.31
C GLN A 46 7.90 0.54 -6.22
N LYS A 47 8.32 0.96 -5.03
CA LYS A 47 8.48 0.07 -3.87
C LYS A 47 7.14 -0.58 -3.47
N LEU A 48 6.08 0.20 -3.40
CA LEU A 48 4.72 -0.29 -3.10
C LEU A 48 4.18 -1.23 -4.20
N LEU A 49 4.38 -0.88 -5.47
CA LEU A 49 3.94 -1.73 -6.59
C LEU A 49 4.68 -3.08 -6.62
N ARG A 50 5.98 -3.08 -6.34
CA ARG A 50 6.78 -4.32 -6.24
C ARG A 50 6.25 -5.18 -5.10
N TRP A 51 6.09 -4.61 -3.93
CA TRP A 51 5.57 -5.33 -2.76
C TRP A 51 4.16 -5.88 -2.99
N ARG A 52 3.29 -5.10 -3.63
CA ARG A 52 1.96 -5.57 -4.03
C ARG A 52 2.02 -6.77 -4.98
N ALA A 53 2.91 -6.74 -5.96
CA ALA A 53 3.09 -7.84 -6.90
C ALA A 53 3.60 -9.12 -6.22
N GLU A 54 4.53 -9.01 -5.28
CA GLU A 54 5.04 -10.11 -4.47
C GLU A 54 3.92 -10.76 -3.65
N LEU A 55 3.10 -9.98 -2.93
CA LEU A 55 1.98 -10.50 -2.15
C LEU A 55 0.92 -11.19 -3.02
N LEU A 56 0.64 -10.65 -4.22
CA LEU A 56 -0.31 -11.28 -5.14
C LEU A 56 0.23 -12.60 -5.69
N ALA A 57 1.54 -12.71 -5.95
CA ALA A 57 2.17 -13.93 -6.39
C ALA A 57 2.11 -15.01 -5.30
N GLU A 58 2.48 -14.68 -4.06
CA GLU A 58 2.38 -15.58 -2.90
C GLU A 58 0.96 -16.08 -2.68
N SER A 59 -0.03 -15.17 -2.74
CA SER A 59 -1.45 -15.54 -2.59
C SER A 59 -1.93 -16.48 -3.69
N SER A 60 -1.47 -16.33 -4.93
CA SER A 60 -1.85 -17.20 -6.05
C SER A 60 -1.20 -18.58 -5.95
N GLU A 61 0.05 -18.67 -5.50
CA GLU A 61 0.77 -19.93 -5.29
C GLU A 61 0.10 -20.76 -4.19
N THR A 62 -0.29 -20.13 -3.09
CA THR A 62 -1.02 -20.76 -2.00
C THR A 62 -2.36 -21.33 -2.48
N LEU A 63 -3.08 -20.60 -3.36
CA LEU A 63 -4.33 -21.10 -3.96
C LEU A 63 -4.13 -22.37 -4.79
N ASN A 64 -3.08 -22.40 -5.61
CA ASN A 64 -2.77 -23.56 -6.45
C ASN A 64 -2.40 -24.77 -5.58
N SER A 65 -1.59 -24.58 -4.55
CA SER A 65 -1.20 -25.62 -3.60
C SER A 65 -2.40 -26.26 -2.90
N LEU A 66 -3.41 -25.46 -2.52
CA LEU A 66 -4.65 -25.96 -1.91
C LEU A 66 -5.51 -26.76 -2.88
N GLN A 67 -5.53 -26.39 -4.15
CA GLN A 67 -6.30 -27.09 -5.17
C GLN A 67 -5.66 -28.42 -5.55
N GLU A 68 -4.32 -28.49 -5.49
CA GLU A 68 -3.54 -29.68 -5.80
C GLU A 68 -3.51 -30.71 -4.65
N GLY A 69 -3.70 -30.26 -3.40
CA GLY A 69 -3.83 -31.09 -2.20
C GLY A 69 -5.11 -31.90 -2.23
N GLY A 70 -5.12 -32.97 -3.06
CA GLY A 70 -6.27 -33.86 -3.25
C GLY A 70 -6.76 -34.48 -1.94
N ILE A 71 -8.06 -34.76 -1.92
CA ILE A 71 -8.81 -35.42 -0.85
C ILE A 71 -8.23 -36.82 -0.61
N GLN A 72 -7.20 -36.93 0.22
CA GLN A 72 -6.92 -38.17 0.91
C GLN A 72 -7.86 -38.22 2.11
N GLU A 73 -8.59 -39.33 2.28
CA GLU A 73 -9.39 -39.57 3.48
C GLU A 73 -8.44 -39.69 4.70
N PRO A 74 -8.30 -38.65 5.51
CA PRO A 74 -7.35 -38.68 6.63
C PRO A 74 -8.02 -39.35 7.84
N ASP A 75 -7.22 -40.05 8.62
CA ASP A 75 -7.55 -40.50 9.96
C ASP A 75 -8.03 -39.32 10.83
N ILE A 76 -8.75 -39.60 11.92
CA ILE A 76 -9.37 -38.57 12.80
C ILE A 76 -8.32 -37.57 13.33
N ALA A 77 -7.12 -38.03 13.65
CA ALA A 77 -6.01 -37.19 14.10
C ALA A 77 -5.50 -36.25 12.98
N ASP A 78 -5.40 -36.75 11.77
CA ASP A 78 -4.99 -35.96 10.56
C ASP A 78 -6.05 -34.90 10.19
N ARG A 79 -7.33 -35.20 10.44
CA ARG A 79 -8.43 -34.27 10.21
C ARG A 79 -8.35 -33.03 11.11
N ALA A 80 -8.04 -33.23 12.42
CA ALA A 80 -7.87 -32.12 13.36
C ALA A 80 -6.67 -31.23 13.00
N SER A 81 -5.55 -31.82 12.57
CA SER A 81 -4.38 -31.08 12.07
C SER A 81 -4.72 -30.30 10.81
N ALA A 82 -5.42 -30.92 9.86
CA ALA A 82 -5.82 -30.29 8.60
C ALA A 82 -6.78 -29.09 8.82
N GLU A 83 -7.68 -29.17 9.79
CA GLU A 83 -8.54 -28.05 10.17
C GLU A 83 -7.75 -26.88 10.76
N THR A 84 -6.77 -27.17 11.61
CA THR A 84 -5.89 -26.15 12.21
C THR A 84 -5.05 -25.46 11.13
N ASP A 85 -4.49 -26.21 10.20
CA ASP A 85 -3.70 -25.69 9.08
C ASP A 85 -4.54 -24.80 8.14
N ARG A 86 -5.76 -25.24 7.83
CA ARG A 86 -6.70 -24.43 7.05
C ARG A 86 -7.09 -23.13 7.76
N ALA A 87 -7.31 -23.18 9.08
CA ALA A 87 -7.64 -21.99 9.85
C ALA A 87 -6.47 -21.01 9.87
N LEU A 88 -5.23 -21.49 9.97
CA LEU A 88 -4.03 -20.68 9.92
C LEU A 88 -3.87 -20.02 8.53
N GLU A 89 -4.10 -20.79 7.49
CA GLU A 89 -4.01 -20.33 6.11
C GLU A 89 -5.04 -19.26 5.80
N LEU A 90 -6.30 -19.43 6.21
CA LEU A 90 -7.34 -18.41 6.08
C LEU A 90 -6.97 -17.11 6.81
N ARG A 91 -6.38 -17.19 7.99
CA ARG A 91 -5.89 -16.01 8.72
C ARG A 91 -4.76 -15.30 8.00
N THR A 92 -3.86 -16.04 7.38
CA THR A 92 -2.77 -15.50 6.58
C THR A 92 -3.32 -14.75 5.38
N ARG A 93 -4.27 -15.32 4.65
CA ARG A 93 -4.94 -14.66 3.51
C ARG A 93 -5.69 -13.39 3.89
N ASP A 94 -6.39 -13.41 5.01
CA ASP A 94 -7.06 -12.20 5.50
C ASP A 94 -6.05 -11.10 5.84
N ARG A 95 -4.89 -11.45 6.37
CA ARG A 95 -3.80 -10.53 6.64
C ARG A 95 -3.22 -9.96 5.33
N GLU A 96 -2.95 -10.80 4.35
CA GLU A 96 -2.45 -10.41 3.02
C GLU A 96 -3.44 -9.48 2.30
N ARG A 97 -4.73 -9.82 2.31
CA ARG A 97 -5.78 -8.98 1.72
C ARG A 97 -5.82 -7.59 2.36
N LYS A 98 -5.77 -7.53 3.70
CA LYS A 98 -5.71 -6.25 4.43
C LYS A 98 -4.45 -5.46 4.10
N LEU A 99 -3.33 -6.14 3.89
CA LEU A 99 -2.07 -5.52 3.53
C LEU A 99 -2.12 -4.94 2.12
N ILE A 100 -2.65 -5.68 1.15
CA ILE A 100 -2.88 -5.21 -0.23
C ILE A 100 -3.78 -3.97 -0.23
N SER A 101 -4.89 -3.99 0.52
CA SER A 101 -5.77 -2.83 0.65
C SER A 101 -5.04 -1.59 1.21
N LYS A 102 -4.15 -1.76 2.18
CA LYS A 102 -3.32 -0.67 2.72
C LYS A 102 -2.31 -0.16 1.71
N ILE A 103 -1.76 -1.03 0.87
CA ILE A 103 -0.85 -0.64 -0.21
C ILE A 103 -1.62 0.16 -1.27
N ASP A 104 -2.80 -0.28 -1.67
CA ASP A 104 -3.64 0.43 -2.63
C ASP A 104 -4.02 1.83 -2.12
N ALA A 105 -4.42 1.95 -0.85
CA ALA A 105 -4.67 3.24 -0.22
C ALA A 105 -3.41 4.14 -0.16
N ALA A 106 -2.23 3.57 0.03
CA ALA A 106 -0.98 4.32 -0.02
C ALA A 106 -0.67 4.82 -1.44
N LEU A 107 -0.95 4.02 -2.46
CA LEU A 107 -0.80 4.42 -3.87
C LEU A 107 -1.76 5.54 -4.25
N GLU A 108 -3.01 5.51 -3.78
CA GLU A 108 -3.97 6.61 -3.95
C GLU A 108 -3.45 7.90 -3.32
N ARG A 109 -2.93 7.85 -2.09
CA ARG A 109 -2.33 9.02 -1.43
C ARG A 109 -1.12 9.59 -2.18
N ILE A 110 -0.33 8.77 -2.85
CA ILE A 110 0.76 9.23 -3.72
C ILE A 110 0.20 10.02 -4.91
N GLN A 111 -0.93 9.59 -5.49
CA GLN A 111 -1.59 10.29 -6.59
C GLN A 111 -2.18 11.63 -6.16
N ASP A 112 -2.83 11.65 -4.99
CA ASP A 112 -3.44 12.86 -4.42
C ASP A 112 -2.40 13.83 -3.84
N GLY A 113 -1.17 13.39 -3.62
CA GLY A 113 -0.12 14.20 -3.03
C GLY A 113 -0.15 14.26 -1.50
N SER A 114 -1.02 13.51 -0.83
CA SER A 114 -1.12 13.43 0.64
C SER A 114 -0.20 12.38 1.27
N TYR A 115 0.49 11.59 0.47
CA TYR A 115 1.42 10.58 0.95
C TYR A 115 2.58 11.18 1.73
N GLY A 116 2.94 10.53 2.82
CA GLY A 116 4.06 10.94 3.67
C GLY A 116 3.70 11.88 4.81
N TYR A 117 2.44 12.30 4.91
CA TYR A 117 1.95 13.12 6.01
C TYR A 117 1.11 12.31 6.98
N CYS A 118 1.23 12.64 8.27
CA CYS A 118 0.46 11.98 9.33
C CYS A 118 -1.02 12.36 9.22
N GLU A 119 -1.90 11.36 9.27
CA GLU A 119 -3.35 11.59 9.21
C GLU A 119 -3.91 12.33 10.44
N GLU A 120 -3.29 12.18 11.62
CA GLU A 120 -3.73 12.85 12.85
C GLU A 120 -3.17 14.26 12.99
N THR A 121 -1.86 14.43 12.74
CA THR A 121 -1.17 15.71 13.03
C THR A 121 -0.93 16.56 11.79
N GLY A 122 -1.04 15.98 10.59
CA GLY A 122 -0.68 16.65 9.33
C GLY A 122 0.82 16.89 9.14
N GLU A 123 1.65 16.45 10.07
CA GLU A 123 3.10 16.60 10.01
C GLU A 123 3.75 15.58 9.07
N PRO A 124 4.90 15.89 8.46
CA PRO A 124 5.62 14.95 7.64
C PRO A 124 6.12 13.76 8.47
N ILE A 125 5.94 12.56 7.95
CA ILE A 125 6.46 11.33 8.55
C ILE A 125 7.93 11.20 8.17
N ALA A 126 8.79 10.85 9.13
CA ALA A 126 10.22 10.64 8.88
C ALA A 126 10.47 9.67 7.70
N VAL A 127 11.35 10.06 6.79
CA VAL A 127 11.66 9.28 5.58
C VAL A 127 12.13 7.86 5.92
N ARG A 128 12.94 7.72 6.97
CA ARG A 128 13.39 6.42 7.48
C ARG A 128 12.23 5.51 7.89
N ARG A 129 11.18 6.08 8.49
CA ARG A 129 9.97 5.34 8.86
C ARG A 129 9.18 4.90 7.63
N LEU A 130 9.05 5.76 6.63
CA LEU A 130 8.40 5.43 5.36
C LEU A 130 9.19 4.40 4.57
N ASP A 131 10.52 4.45 4.62
CA ASP A 131 11.35 3.45 3.96
C ASP A 131 11.22 2.07 4.62
N ALA A 132 11.20 2.02 5.95
CA ALA A 132 10.96 0.78 6.69
C ALA A 132 9.51 0.28 6.55
N ARG A 133 8.54 1.18 6.51
CA ARG A 133 7.10 0.87 6.41
C ARG A 133 6.38 1.81 5.45
N PRO A 134 6.36 1.50 4.15
CA PRO A 134 5.80 2.40 3.13
C PRO A 134 4.31 2.68 3.25
N ILE A 135 3.57 1.82 3.95
CA ILE A 135 2.13 1.98 4.23
C ILE A 135 1.84 2.78 5.50
N ALA A 136 2.84 3.38 6.15
CA ALA A 136 2.63 4.13 7.39
C ALA A 136 1.77 5.37 7.14
N THR A 137 0.75 5.56 8.00
CA THR A 137 -0.18 6.70 7.97
C THR A 137 0.02 7.64 9.15
N LEU A 138 0.69 7.19 10.19
CA LEU A 138 0.92 7.91 11.42
C LEU A 138 2.41 8.18 11.65
N SER A 139 2.72 9.33 12.21
CA SER A 139 4.06 9.61 12.75
C SER A 139 4.35 8.69 13.95
N LEU A 140 5.61 8.60 14.37
CA LEU A 140 5.98 7.78 15.53
C LEU A 140 5.23 8.20 16.78
N GLU A 141 5.18 9.50 17.03
CA GLU A 141 4.51 10.09 18.20
C GLU A 141 2.99 9.83 18.20
N ALA A 142 2.35 9.96 17.04
CA ALA A 142 0.93 9.64 16.89
C ALA A 142 0.64 8.15 17.12
N GLN A 143 1.50 7.30 16.62
CA GLN A 143 1.39 5.85 16.81
C GLN A 143 1.55 5.47 18.29
N GLU A 144 2.53 6.01 18.99
CA GLU A 144 2.74 5.76 20.42
C GLU A 144 1.56 6.26 21.27
N ARG A 145 0.98 7.41 20.91
CA ARG A 145 -0.21 7.94 21.55
C ARG A 145 -1.40 7.00 21.39
N HIS A 146 -1.61 6.52 20.18
CA HIS A 146 -2.69 5.59 19.86
C HIS A 146 -2.54 4.26 20.62
N GLU A 147 -1.36 3.69 20.64
CA GLU A 147 -1.06 2.45 21.38
C GLU A 147 -1.23 2.63 22.89
N ARG A 148 -0.90 3.81 23.42
CA ARG A 148 -1.10 4.12 24.84
C ARG A 148 -2.59 4.16 25.18
N LEU A 149 -3.41 4.79 24.32
CA LEU A 149 -4.87 4.84 24.50
C LEU A 149 -5.49 3.44 24.39
N GLU A 150 -5.06 2.62 23.46
CA GLU A 150 -5.55 1.25 23.33
C GLU A 150 -5.25 0.38 24.56
N ARG A 151 -4.09 0.56 25.18
CA ARG A 151 -3.74 -0.14 26.41
C ARG A 151 -4.68 0.24 27.57
N THR A 152 -4.92 1.53 27.77
CA THR A 152 -5.80 2.02 28.83
C THR A 152 -7.25 1.58 28.66
N GLN A 153 -7.73 1.45 27.43
CA GLN A 153 -9.09 0.95 27.15
C GLN A 153 -9.25 -0.56 27.31
N ARG A 154 -8.17 -1.33 27.31
CA ARG A 154 -8.20 -2.77 27.52
C ARG A 154 -8.22 -3.16 29.00
N ASP A 155 -7.77 -2.25 29.87
CA ASP A 155 -7.67 -2.47 31.32
C ASP A 155 -8.94 -2.04 32.08
N ASP A 156 -9.93 -1.44 31.38
CA ASP A 156 -11.27 -1.13 31.87
C ASP A 156 -12.30 -2.20 31.38
#